data_8054cf6e6630ecc8316d0138f6eb2a4f
#
_entry.id   8054cf6e6630ecc8316d0138f6eb2a4f
#
_cell.length_a   1.000
_cell.length_b   1.000
_cell.length_c   1.000
_cell.angle_alpha   90.00
_cell.angle_beta   90.00
_cell.angle_gamma   90.00
#
_symmetry.space_group_name_H-M   'P 1'
#
loop_
_entity.id
_entity.type
_entity.pdbx_description
1 polymer ?
#
loop_
_entity_poly.entity_id
_entity_poly.type
_entity_poly.pdbx_seq_one_letter_code
_entity_poly.pdbx_strand_id
1 'polypeptide(L)'
;MSELTRSNRITAYWQGEGIAVGVFYKTHTKIKEVHSNDADVLAAGFVFPQGTEENPVTAQDKLAAFKTFLQVNASAFGMEYDPVDRRADEYKFPNKYNEENLPEYSKQMAEKAVGDCLDKIQKNVIDGSLVKAGLLAEGTEIGFAMGDGQIDVKESYANGNIKYANVSYPIIISVGDANHETSINVDVVSGQLKKPRELADGTPLTQTGVKTVLTDAGILPKLEKPAKVESADKDGEEAPMPTADDGYEE
;
A
#
# COMPACT_ATOMS: atom_id res chain seq x y z
N MET A 1 -6.60 6.07 35.51
CA MET A 1 -5.88 6.93 34.54
C MET A 1 -4.95 6.02 33.78
N SER A 2 -5.27 5.72 32.53
CA SER A 2 -4.34 4.96 31.68
C SER A 2 -3.09 5.82 31.50
N GLU A 3 -1.92 5.28 31.80
CA GLU A 3 -0.65 5.90 31.46
C GLU A 3 -0.65 6.18 29.95
N LEU A 4 -0.89 7.44 29.59
CA LEU A 4 -0.64 7.93 28.25
C LEU A 4 0.87 7.83 28.05
N THR A 5 1.29 6.76 27.41
CA THR A 5 2.69 6.56 27.08
C THR A 5 3.16 7.76 26.27
N ARG A 6 4.37 8.26 26.56
CA ARG A 6 5.06 9.42 25.93
C ARG A 6 5.19 9.38 24.41
N SER A 7 4.39 8.56 23.75
CA SER A 7 4.39 8.31 22.31
C SER A 7 3.24 8.97 21.55
N ASN A 8 2.30 9.59 22.25
CA ASN A 8 1.16 10.20 21.61
C ASN A 8 1.51 11.62 21.13
N ARG A 9 1.08 11.92 19.92
CA ARG A 9 1.19 13.26 19.33
C ARG A 9 -0.18 13.81 19.06
N ILE A 10 -0.32 15.12 19.21
CA ILE A 10 -1.57 15.84 18.94
C ILE A 10 -1.34 16.89 17.87
N THR A 11 -2.28 17.01 16.95
CA THR A 11 -2.30 18.08 15.96
C THR A 11 -3.74 18.54 15.71
N ALA A 12 -3.89 19.67 15.04
CA ALA A 12 -5.18 20.16 14.57
C ALA A 12 -5.18 20.33 13.06
N TYR A 13 -6.34 20.14 12.46
CA TYR A 13 -6.56 20.30 11.04
C TYR A 13 -8.00 20.69 10.75
N TRP A 14 -8.24 21.16 9.53
CA TRP A 14 -9.58 21.52 9.09
C TRP A 14 -10.32 20.29 8.55
N GLN A 15 -11.53 20.02 9.04
CA GLN A 15 -12.37 18.94 8.56
C GLN A 15 -13.83 19.41 8.38
N GLY A 16 -14.32 19.32 7.15
CA GLY A 16 -15.65 19.84 6.84
C GLY A 16 -15.74 21.35 7.11
N GLU A 17 -16.63 21.76 8.02
CA GLU A 17 -16.84 23.16 8.39
C GLU A 17 -16.13 23.54 9.71
N GLY A 18 -15.32 22.66 10.27
CA GLY A 18 -14.73 22.86 11.59
C GLY A 18 -13.29 22.36 11.74
N ILE A 19 -12.72 22.69 12.90
CA ILE A 19 -11.41 22.21 13.30
C ILE A 19 -11.58 20.88 14.01
N ALA A 20 -10.79 19.91 13.62
CA ALA A 20 -10.69 18.60 14.27
C ALA A 20 -9.33 18.44 14.93
N VAL A 21 -9.29 17.69 16.02
CA VAL A 21 -8.07 17.30 16.72
C VAL A 21 -7.73 15.87 16.39
N GLY A 22 -6.51 15.65 15.97
CA GLY A 22 -5.99 14.31 15.70
C GLY A 22 -4.97 13.88 16.77
N VAL A 23 -5.18 12.70 17.31
CA VAL A 23 -4.25 12.05 18.24
C VAL A 23 -3.62 10.85 17.56
N PHE A 24 -2.28 10.78 17.62
CA PHE A 24 -1.50 9.73 16.97
C PHE A 24 -0.61 8.99 17.95
N TYR A 25 -0.37 7.73 17.69
CA TYR A 25 0.74 7.03 18.29
C TYR A 25 2.06 7.34 17.57
N LYS A 26 3.15 7.50 18.30
CA LYS A 26 4.49 7.78 17.75
C LYS A 26 4.95 6.73 16.74
N THR A 27 4.51 5.49 16.89
CA THR A 27 4.89 4.36 16.05
C THR A 27 3.93 4.11 14.87
N HIS A 28 2.80 4.82 14.81
CA HIS A 28 1.78 4.59 13.81
C HIS A 28 1.49 5.90 13.08
N THR A 29 1.61 5.85 11.77
CA THR A 29 1.21 6.95 10.89
C THR A 29 -0.31 7.12 10.79
N LYS A 30 -1.07 6.21 11.40
CA LYS A 30 -2.54 6.26 11.39
C LYS A 30 -3.06 6.97 12.63
N ILE A 31 -4.05 7.82 12.40
CA ILE A 31 -4.83 8.44 13.47
C ILE A 31 -5.66 7.39 14.16
N LYS A 32 -5.60 7.40 15.47
CA LYS A 32 -6.46 6.55 16.28
C LYS A 32 -7.83 7.18 16.51
N GLU A 33 -7.85 8.47 16.79
CA GLU A 33 -9.08 9.20 17.10
C GLU A 33 -9.03 10.59 16.47
N VAL A 34 -10.18 11.04 16.05
CA VAL A 34 -10.42 12.37 15.49
C VAL A 34 -11.55 12.97 16.30
N HIS A 35 -11.26 14.03 17.03
CA HIS A 35 -12.25 14.74 17.79
C HIS A 35 -12.45 16.14 17.20
N SER A 36 -13.68 16.45 16.89
CA SER A 36 -14.10 17.80 16.55
C SER A 36 -14.63 18.43 17.84
N ASN A 37 -14.07 19.56 18.25
CA ASN A 37 -14.48 20.27 19.49
C ASN A 37 -14.36 19.39 20.75
N ASP A 38 -13.21 18.71 20.92
CA ASP A 38 -12.98 17.90 22.10
C ASP A 38 -13.19 18.71 23.37
N ALA A 39 -14.06 18.22 24.25
CA ALA A 39 -14.44 18.92 25.47
C ALA A 39 -13.22 19.18 26.38
N ASP A 40 -12.25 18.27 26.41
CA ASP A 40 -11.05 18.41 27.25
C ASP A 40 -10.12 19.50 26.70
N VAL A 41 -10.01 19.64 25.39
CA VAL A 41 -9.24 20.69 24.73
C VAL A 41 -9.93 22.05 24.91
N LEU A 42 -11.25 22.08 24.83
CA LEU A 42 -12.05 23.29 25.07
C LEU A 42 -12.08 23.66 26.57
N ALA A 43 -12.11 22.66 27.47
CA ALA A 43 -12.02 22.86 28.91
C ALA A 43 -10.67 23.44 29.35
N ALA A 44 -9.61 23.29 28.54
CA ALA A 44 -8.34 23.97 28.75
C ALA A 44 -8.39 25.48 28.50
N GLY A 45 -9.56 26.06 28.24
CA GLY A 45 -9.78 27.50 28.18
C GLY A 45 -9.43 28.14 26.82
N PHE A 46 -9.36 27.38 25.74
CA PHE A 46 -9.15 27.96 24.41
C PHE A 46 -10.43 28.65 23.90
N VAL A 47 -10.28 29.92 23.54
CA VAL A 47 -11.34 30.69 22.89
C VAL A 47 -10.87 31.06 21.48
N PHE A 48 -11.67 30.70 20.49
CA PHE A 48 -11.37 31.06 19.11
C PHE A 48 -11.39 32.60 18.93
N PRO A 49 -10.42 33.12 18.14
CA PRO A 49 -10.43 34.55 17.84
C PRO A 49 -11.75 34.95 17.17
N GLN A 50 -12.30 36.09 17.60
CA GLN A 50 -13.51 36.66 17.05
C GLN A 50 -13.11 37.74 16.05
N GLY A 51 -13.69 37.71 14.85
CA GLY A 51 -13.53 38.77 13.87
C GLY A 51 -14.52 39.94 14.11
N THR A 52 -14.23 41.06 13.50
CA THR A 52 -15.15 42.18 13.36
C THR A 52 -15.67 42.23 11.91
N GLU A 53 -16.72 43.02 11.65
CA GLU A 53 -17.20 43.20 10.28
C GLU A 53 -16.12 43.75 9.35
N GLU A 54 -15.22 44.60 9.87
CA GLU A 54 -14.12 45.22 9.12
C GLU A 54 -12.92 44.27 8.93
N ASN A 55 -12.71 43.34 9.89
CA ASN A 55 -11.63 42.34 9.85
C ASN A 55 -12.17 40.96 10.23
N PRO A 56 -12.79 40.25 9.31
CA PRO A 56 -13.30 38.91 9.56
C PRO A 56 -12.16 37.90 9.78
N VAL A 57 -12.27 37.13 10.85
CA VAL A 57 -11.31 36.02 11.11
C VAL A 57 -11.61 34.86 10.15
N THR A 58 -10.62 34.49 9.39
CA THR A 58 -10.73 33.37 8.42
C THR A 58 -10.67 32.01 9.12
N ALA A 59 -11.07 30.96 8.40
CA ALA A 59 -10.91 29.59 8.85
C ALA A 59 -9.43 29.26 9.12
N GLN A 60 -8.51 29.79 8.30
CA GLN A 60 -7.08 29.60 8.46
C GLN A 60 -6.55 30.26 9.73
N ASP A 61 -7.04 31.48 10.06
CA ASP A 61 -6.64 32.18 11.27
C ASP A 61 -7.10 31.42 12.52
N LYS A 62 -8.32 30.88 12.51
CA LYS A 62 -8.84 30.04 13.59
C LYS A 62 -7.99 28.78 13.77
N LEU A 63 -7.64 28.10 12.67
CA LEU A 63 -6.80 26.92 12.71
C LEU A 63 -5.39 27.23 13.20
N ALA A 64 -4.79 28.33 12.74
CA ALA A 64 -3.47 28.77 13.18
C ALA A 64 -3.43 29.10 14.68
N ALA A 65 -4.44 29.81 15.17
CA ALA A 65 -4.58 30.12 16.60
C ALA A 65 -4.71 28.83 17.43
N PHE A 66 -5.51 27.88 16.96
CA PHE A 66 -5.70 26.61 17.66
C PHE A 66 -4.44 25.73 17.63
N LYS A 67 -3.69 25.71 16.52
CA LYS A 67 -2.38 25.03 16.43
C LYS A 67 -1.39 25.63 17.43
N THR A 68 -1.33 26.96 17.55
CA THR A 68 -0.49 27.64 18.54
C THR A 68 -0.89 27.26 19.97
N PHE A 69 -2.18 27.20 20.26
CA PHE A 69 -2.68 26.74 21.56
C PHE A 69 -2.24 25.30 21.86
N LEU A 70 -2.40 24.37 20.91
CA LEU A 70 -1.97 22.98 21.08
C LEU A 70 -0.47 22.86 21.25
N GLN A 71 0.32 23.65 20.52
CA GLN A 71 1.79 23.64 20.65
C GLN A 71 2.24 24.00 22.07
N VAL A 72 1.58 24.95 22.71
CA VAL A 72 1.88 25.37 24.07
C VAL A 72 1.37 24.39 25.12
N ASN A 73 0.22 23.78 24.88
CA ASN A 73 -0.52 23.02 25.89
C ASN A 73 -0.46 21.50 25.69
N ALA A 74 0.17 20.98 24.62
CA ALA A 74 0.20 19.54 24.34
C ALA A 74 0.76 18.69 25.52
N SER A 75 1.76 19.23 26.22
CA SER A 75 2.35 18.56 27.39
C SER A 75 1.37 18.42 28.56
N ALA A 76 0.43 19.35 28.72
CA ALA A 76 -0.60 19.27 29.74
C ALA A 76 -1.57 18.09 29.48
N PHE A 77 -1.71 17.68 28.23
CA PHE A 77 -2.48 16.48 27.82
C PHE A 77 -1.63 15.20 27.82
N GLY A 78 -0.37 15.26 28.27
CA GLY A 78 0.55 14.12 28.21
C GLY A 78 1.00 13.75 26.79
N MET A 79 0.93 14.69 25.85
CA MET A 79 1.24 14.49 24.43
C MET A 79 2.34 15.42 23.94
N GLU A 80 2.91 15.12 22.77
CA GLU A 80 3.77 16.01 22.00
C GLU A 80 2.96 16.66 20.88
N TYR A 81 3.14 17.97 20.65
CA TYR A 81 2.60 18.61 19.48
C TYR A 81 3.35 18.15 18.22
N ASP A 82 2.63 17.68 17.20
CA ASP A 82 3.22 17.37 15.90
C ASP A 82 3.10 18.58 14.97
N PRO A 83 4.18 19.33 14.72
CA PRO A 83 4.15 20.50 13.84
C PRO A 83 4.00 20.11 12.37
N VAL A 84 4.30 18.84 12.04
CA VAL A 84 4.17 18.35 10.67
C VAL A 84 2.70 18.11 10.41
N ASP A 85 2.13 18.90 9.53
CA ASP A 85 0.79 18.67 9.01
C ASP A 85 0.81 17.48 8.04
N ARG A 86 1.18 16.31 8.59
CA ARG A 86 1.19 15.02 7.85
C ARG A 86 -0.16 14.70 7.26
N ARG A 87 -1.18 15.41 7.70
CA ARG A 87 -2.53 15.27 7.22
C ARG A 87 -2.90 16.25 6.15
N ALA A 88 -2.24 17.39 6.02
CA ALA A 88 -2.42 18.17 4.80
C ALA A 88 -1.98 17.36 3.59
N ASP A 89 -0.97 16.49 3.74
CA ASP A 89 -0.53 15.58 2.68
C ASP A 89 -1.35 14.28 2.63
N GLU A 90 -1.76 13.70 3.77
CA GLU A 90 -2.69 12.57 3.85
C GLU A 90 -4.14 12.99 3.57
N TYR A 91 -4.54 14.23 3.84
CA TYR A 91 -5.86 14.81 3.54
C TYR A 91 -5.92 15.59 2.22
N LYS A 92 -4.86 15.74 1.50
CA LYS A 92 -4.91 15.89 0.05
C LYS A 92 -5.53 14.68 -0.63
N PHE A 93 -5.62 13.58 0.11
CA PHE A 93 -6.52 12.47 -0.16
C PHE A 93 -7.68 12.55 0.84
N PRO A 94 -8.63 13.45 0.69
CA PRO A 94 -9.84 13.29 1.46
C PRO A 94 -10.33 11.88 1.12
N ASN A 95 -10.98 11.21 2.04
CA ASN A 95 -11.86 10.07 1.77
C ASN A 95 -12.98 10.49 0.80
N LYS A 96 -12.65 11.08 -0.35
CA LYS A 96 -13.52 11.92 -1.15
C LYS A 96 -13.05 11.84 -2.57
N TYR A 97 -13.04 10.61 -3.07
CA TYR A 97 -12.94 10.44 -4.49
C TYR A 97 -14.27 10.84 -5.09
N ASN A 98 -14.20 11.71 -6.08
CA ASN A 98 -15.29 12.08 -6.96
C ASN A 98 -14.94 11.68 -8.39
N GLU A 99 -15.85 11.86 -9.32
CA GLU A 99 -15.63 11.49 -10.73
C GLU A 99 -14.47 12.26 -11.37
N GLU A 100 -14.14 13.44 -10.87
CA GLU A 100 -13.07 14.29 -11.39
C GLU A 100 -11.68 13.79 -10.98
N ASN A 101 -11.49 13.44 -9.70
CA ASN A 101 -10.16 13.11 -9.17
C ASN A 101 -9.87 11.59 -9.10
N LEU A 102 -10.90 10.75 -9.10
CA LEU A 102 -10.73 9.30 -9.03
C LEU A 102 -9.85 8.73 -10.15
N PRO A 103 -9.97 9.17 -11.44
CA PRO A 103 -9.16 8.65 -12.52
C PRO A 103 -7.66 8.80 -12.25
N GLU A 104 -7.23 9.98 -11.82
CA GLU A 104 -5.82 10.27 -11.57
C GLU A 104 -5.26 9.39 -10.45
N TYR A 105 -5.92 9.36 -9.29
CA TYR A 105 -5.42 8.62 -8.13
C TYR A 105 -5.47 7.11 -8.33
N SER A 106 -6.52 6.59 -8.96
CA SER A 106 -6.61 5.16 -9.24
C SER A 106 -5.58 4.72 -10.28
N LYS A 107 -5.29 5.55 -11.29
CA LYS A 107 -4.24 5.31 -12.27
C LYS A 107 -2.86 5.25 -11.62
N GLN A 108 -2.50 6.24 -10.81
CA GLN A 108 -1.23 6.25 -10.06
C GLN A 108 -1.08 5.01 -9.16
N MET A 109 -2.17 4.58 -8.52
CA MET A 109 -2.15 3.38 -7.68
C MET A 109 -1.95 2.11 -8.50
N ALA A 110 -2.61 1.99 -9.65
CA ALA A 110 -2.46 0.88 -10.57
C ALA A 110 -1.03 0.82 -11.14
N GLU A 111 -0.53 1.94 -11.68
CA GLU A 111 0.82 2.06 -12.22
C GLU A 111 1.88 1.64 -11.20
N LYS A 112 1.77 2.15 -9.99
CA LYS A 112 2.68 1.76 -8.91
C LYS A 112 2.60 0.28 -8.58
N ALA A 113 1.40 -0.30 -8.51
CA ALA A 113 1.22 -1.70 -8.17
C ALA A 113 1.81 -2.63 -9.22
N VAL A 114 1.59 -2.31 -10.51
CA VAL A 114 2.15 -3.05 -11.65
C VAL A 114 3.66 -2.86 -11.72
N GLY A 115 4.16 -1.63 -11.66
CA GLY A 115 5.59 -1.33 -11.68
C GLY A 115 6.36 -2.07 -10.59
N ASP A 116 5.92 -1.99 -9.32
CA ASP A 116 6.53 -2.71 -8.19
C ASP A 116 6.62 -4.25 -8.43
N CYS A 117 5.68 -4.81 -9.21
CA CYS A 117 5.66 -6.23 -9.56
C CYS A 117 6.65 -6.52 -10.69
N LEU A 118 6.63 -5.73 -11.76
CA LEU A 118 7.48 -5.92 -12.94
C LEU A 118 8.96 -5.67 -12.63
N ASP A 119 9.30 -4.72 -11.77
CA ASP A 119 10.67 -4.50 -11.29
C ASP A 119 11.26 -5.75 -10.63
N LYS A 120 10.43 -6.47 -9.85
CA LYS A 120 10.87 -7.74 -9.25
C LYS A 120 11.07 -8.84 -10.31
N ILE A 121 10.22 -8.87 -11.33
CA ILE A 121 10.36 -9.80 -12.45
C ILE A 121 11.63 -9.48 -13.25
N GLN A 122 11.86 -8.19 -13.56
CA GLN A 122 13.11 -7.78 -14.22
C GLN A 122 14.31 -8.32 -13.46
N LYS A 123 14.43 -7.93 -12.19
CA LYS A 123 15.60 -8.27 -11.37
C LYS A 123 15.80 -9.76 -11.13
N ASN A 124 14.73 -10.47 -10.78
CA ASN A 124 14.86 -11.84 -10.28
C ASN A 124 14.64 -12.91 -11.36
N VAL A 125 13.81 -12.62 -12.37
CA VAL A 125 13.45 -13.57 -13.43
C VAL A 125 14.27 -13.29 -14.68
N ILE A 126 14.18 -12.10 -15.24
CA ILE A 126 14.88 -11.79 -16.49
C ILE A 126 16.38 -11.76 -16.25
N ASP A 127 16.91 -10.82 -15.48
CA ASP A 127 18.33 -10.67 -15.22
C ASP A 127 18.89 -11.80 -14.34
N GLY A 128 18.12 -12.19 -13.33
CA GLY A 128 18.52 -13.18 -12.33
C GLY A 128 18.57 -14.61 -12.83
N SER A 129 17.75 -14.95 -13.82
CA SER A 129 17.56 -16.33 -14.27
C SER A 129 17.64 -16.52 -15.79
N LEU A 130 16.79 -15.82 -16.56
CA LEU A 130 16.64 -16.11 -17.99
C LEU A 130 17.81 -15.62 -18.82
N VAL A 131 18.35 -14.44 -18.55
CA VAL A 131 19.55 -13.92 -19.21
C VAL A 131 20.76 -14.78 -18.85
N LYS A 132 20.94 -15.14 -17.58
CA LYS A 132 22.03 -16.02 -17.14
C LYS A 132 21.97 -17.42 -17.75
N ALA A 133 20.77 -17.92 -18.04
CA ALA A 133 20.55 -19.18 -18.72
C ALA A 133 20.71 -19.08 -20.26
N GLY A 134 20.98 -17.88 -20.80
CA GLY A 134 21.07 -17.64 -22.24
C GLY A 134 19.73 -17.75 -22.99
N LEU A 135 18.60 -17.71 -22.26
CA LEU A 135 17.25 -17.82 -22.83
C LEU A 135 16.71 -16.47 -23.30
N LEU A 136 17.24 -15.38 -22.76
CA LEU A 136 16.97 -14.01 -23.21
C LEU A 136 18.29 -13.28 -23.42
N ALA A 137 18.27 -12.30 -24.32
CA ALA A 137 19.44 -11.44 -24.57
C ALA A 137 19.71 -10.54 -23.36
N GLU A 138 20.98 -10.19 -23.15
CA GLU A 138 21.36 -9.17 -22.17
C GLU A 138 20.72 -7.83 -22.53
N GLY A 139 20.18 -7.13 -21.52
CA GLY A 139 19.47 -5.90 -21.73
C GLY A 139 18.00 -6.06 -22.15
N THR A 140 17.43 -7.28 -22.14
CA THR A 140 16.00 -7.46 -22.33
C THR A 140 15.25 -6.82 -21.17
N GLU A 141 14.35 -5.87 -21.45
CA GLU A 141 13.56 -5.16 -20.47
C GLU A 141 12.10 -5.62 -20.48
N ILE A 142 11.51 -5.66 -19.28
CA ILE A 142 10.07 -5.77 -19.10
C ILE A 142 9.48 -4.39 -18.83
N GLY A 143 8.41 -4.05 -19.53
CA GLY A 143 7.72 -2.79 -19.36
C GLY A 143 6.21 -2.98 -19.39
N PHE A 144 5.48 -1.90 -19.23
CA PHE A 144 4.03 -1.89 -19.45
C PHE A 144 3.56 -0.54 -19.96
N ALA A 145 2.45 -0.57 -20.68
CA ALA A 145 1.66 0.61 -21.04
C ALA A 145 0.26 0.45 -20.46
N MET A 146 -0.32 1.57 -20.00
CA MET A 146 -1.65 1.60 -19.42
C MET A 146 -2.53 2.53 -20.25
N GLY A 147 -3.69 2.04 -20.65
CA GLY A 147 -4.70 2.82 -21.37
C GLY A 147 -5.58 3.63 -20.42
N ASP A 148 -6.61 4.24 -20.97
CA ASP A 148 -7.59 5.02 -20.22
C ASP A 148 -8.49 4.12 -19.37
N GLY A 149 -8.75 4.56 -18.14
CA GLY A 149 -9.58 3.82 -17.20
C GLY A 149 -11.06 3.96 -17.49
N GLN A 150 -11.80 2.89 -17.28
CA GLN A 150 -13.26 2.89 -17.26
C GLN A 150 -13.75 2.88 -15.82
N ILE A 151 -14.52 3.90 -15.45
CA ILE A 151 -15.05 4.06 -14.10
C ILE A 151 -16.47 3.51 -14.04
N ASP A 152 -16.72 2.64 -13.08
CA ASP A 152 -18.04 2.09 -12.78
C ASP A 152 -18.40 2.44 -11.33
N VAL A 153 -19.10 3.57 -11.15
CA VAL A 153 -19.57 4.05 -9.84
C VAL A 153 -20.79 3.25 -9.43
N LYS A 154 -20.70 2.56 -8.30
CA LYS A 154 -21.78 1.74 -7.74
C LYS A 154 -22.61 2.50 -6.71
N GLU A 155 -21.98 3.33 -5.88
CA GLU A 155 -22.62 4.09 -4.83
C GLU A 155 -21.86 5.38 -4.52
N SER A 156 -22.58 6.46 -4.30
CA SER A 156 -22.04 7.75 -3.88
C SER A 156 -22.67 8.21 -2.57
N TYR A 157 -21.94 9.02 -1.82
CA TYR A 157 -22.47 9.74 -0.67
C TYR A 157 -23.35 10.92 -1.14
N ALA A 158 -24.19 11.44 -0.24
CA ALA A 158 -25.09 12.56 -0.54
C ALA A 158 -24.35 13.83 -1.01
N ASN A 159 -23.08 13.99 -0.67
CA ASN A 159 -22.23 15.10 -1.08
C ASN A 159 -21.53 14.88 -2.44
N GLY A 160 -21.87 13.84 -3.17
CA GLY A 160 -21.29 13.51 -4.49
C GLY A 160 -19.96 12.77 -4.44
N ASN A 161 -19.42 12.46 -3.25
CA ASN A 161 -18.22 11.65 -3.15
C ASN A 161 -18.55 10.17 -3.40
N ILE A 162 -17.61 9.47 -4.03
CA ILE A 162 -17.76 8.06 -4.36
C ILE A 162 -17.55 7.20 -3.12
N LYS A 163 -18.51 6.34 -2.84
CA LYS A 163 -18.46 5.37 -1.76
C LYS A 163 -17.96 4.01 -2.22
N TYR A 164 -18.52 3.54 -3.36
CA TYR A 164 -18.10 2.30 -4.01
C TYR A 164 -17.97 2.53 -5.52
N ALA A 165 -16.85 2.14 -6.06
CA ALA A 165 -16.59 2.13 -7.49
C ALA A 165 -15.53 1.09 -7.84
N ASN A 166 -15.51 0.69 -9.10
CA ASN A 166 -14.43 -0.06 -9.72
C ASN A 166 -13.88 0.78 -10.88
N VAL A 167 -12.56 0.87 -10.99
CA VAL A 167 -11.90 1.50 -12.13
C VAL A 167 -11.02 0.45 -12.79
N SER A 168 -11.36 0.12 -14.05
CA SER A 168 -10.64 -0.87 -14.84
C SER A 168 -9.69 -0.18 -15.82
N TYR A 169 -8.43 -0.60 -15.82
CA TYR A 169 -7.40 -0.11 -16.74
C TYR A 169 -6.92 -1.24 -17.64
N PRO A 170 -7.03 -1.11 -18.98
CA PRO A 170 -6.34 -2.01 -19.89
C PRO A 170 -4.83 -1.78 -19.76
N ILE A 171 -4.07 -2.86 -19.69
CA ILE A 171 -2.60 -2.82 -19.63
C ILE A 171 -2.00 -3.77 -20.65
N ILE A 172 -0.89 -3.37 -21.23
CA ILE A 172 -0.07 -4.19 -22.11
C ILE A 172 1.28 -4.36 -21.43
N ILE A 173 1.62 -5.59 -21.07
CA ILE A 173 2.94 -5.93 -20.54
C ILE A 173 3.81 -6.38 -21.70
N SER A 174 4.99 -5.79 -21.85
CA SER A 174 5.94 -6.08 -22.92
C SER A 174 7.25 -6.67 -22.37
N VAL A 175 7.82 -7.62 -23.08
CA VAL A 175 9.16 -8.16 -22.85
C VAL A 175 9.86 -8.20 -24.21
N GLY A 176 10.81 -7.32 -24.45
CA GLY A 176 11.35 -7.07 -25.78
C GLY A 176 10.20 -6.71 -26.75
N ASP A 177 10.07 -7.47 -27.87
CA ASP A 177 9.04 -7.25 -28.87
C ASP A 177 7.72 -8.00 -28.59
N ALA A 178 7.69 -8.86 -27.58
CA ALA A 178 6.52 -9.65 -27.23
C ALA A 178 5.60 -8.91 -26.24
N ASN A 179 4.28 -9.01 -26.47
CA ASN A 179 3.27 -8.29 -25.71
C ASN A 179 2.21 -9.23 -25.14
N HIS A 180 1.75 -8.91 -23.95
CA HIS A 180 0.63 -9.56 -23.27
C HIS A 180 -0.39 -8.52 -22.86
N GLU A 181 -1.61 -8.63 -23.40
CA GLU A 181 -2.71 -7.74 -23.07
C GLU A 181 -3.51 -8.29 -21.90
N THR A 182 -3.79 -7.44 -20.93
CA THR A 182 -4.61 -7.78 -19.76
C THR A 182 -5.25 -6.50 -19.22
N SER A 183 -5.84 -6.56 -18.05
CA SER A 183 -6.35 -5.37 -17.35
C SER A 183 -6.14 -5.48 -15.85
N ILE A 184 -6.26 -4.34 -15.16
CA ILE A 184 -6.15 -4.26 -13.70
C ILE A 184 -7.28 -3.40 -13.15
N ASN A 185 -7.83 -3.82 -12.02
CA ASN A 185 -8.93 -3.14 -11.36
C ASN A 185 -8.45 -2.47 -10.07
N VAL A 186 -8.90 -1.23 -9.88
CA VAL A 186 -8.70 -0.47 -8.63
C VAL A 186 -10.08 -0.19 -8.04
N ASP A 187 -10.31 -0.70 -6.84
CA ASP A 187 -11.59 -0.56 -6.18
C ASP A 187 -11.62 0.62 -5.21
N VAL A 188 -12.72 1.34 -5.20
CA VAL A 188 -13.10 2.21 -4.09
C VAL A 188 -14.06 1.45 -3.20
N VAL A 189 -13.69 1.24 -1.95
CA VAL A 189 -14.51 0.54 -0.95
C VAL A 189 -14.64 1.43 0.28
N SER A 190 -15.86 1.77 0.65
CA SER A 190 -16.16 2.70 1.75
C SER A 190 -15.43 4.05 1.61
N GLY A 191 -15.33 4.57 0.38
CA GLY A 191 -14.65 5.82 0.07
C GLY A 191 -13.12 5.76 0.10
N GLN A 192 -12.53 4.56 0.13
CA GLN A 192 -11.07 4.36 0.14
C GLN A 192 -10.61 3.58 -1.08
N LEU A 193 -9.56 4.06 -1.74
CA LEU A 193 -8.88 3.30 -2.79
C LEU A 193 -8.22 2.05 -2.20
N LYS A 194 -8.45 0.92 -2.87
CA LYS A 194 -7.79 -0.35 -2.55
C LYS A 194 -6.66 -0.61 -3.52
N LYS A 195 -5.49 -0.91 -2.98
CA LYS A 195 -4.36 -1.34 -3.82
C LYS A 195 -4.72 -2.65 -4.51
N PRO A 196 -4.61 -2.72 -5.84
CA PRO A 196 -4.89 -3.95 -6.57
C PRO A 196 -3.92 -5.06 -6.16
N ARG A 197 -4.43 -6.29 -6.09
CA ARG A 197 -3.66 -7.47 -5.69
C ARG A 197 -3.60 -8.54 -6.78
N GLU A 198 -4.41 -8.39 -7.79
CA GLU A 198 -4.55 -9.32 -8.90
C GLU A 198 -4.85 -8.59 -10.20
N LEU A 199 -4.57 -9.23 -11.31
CA LEU A 199 -5.04 -8.81 -12.62
C LEU A 199 -6.53 -9.15 -12.76
N ALA A 200 -7.19 -8.63 -13.80
CA ALA A 200 -8.62 -8.83 -13.98
C ALA A 200 -9.03 -10.29 -14.23
N ASP A 201 -8.10 -11.12 -14.68
CA ASP A 201 -8.26 -12.57 -14.86
C ASP A 201 -8.10 -13.38 -13.54
N GLY A 202 -7.88 -12.70 -12.41
CA GLY A 202 -7.65 -13.31 -11.11
C GLY A 202 -6.20 -13.70 -10.85
N THR A 203 -5.29 -13.43 -11.78
CA THR A 203 -3.86 -13.70 -11.58
C THR A 203 -3.30 -12.82 -10.47
N PRO A 204 -2.69 -13.39 -9.41
CA PRO A 204 -2.09 -12.59 -8.35
C PRO A 204 -1.01 -11.65 -8.90
N LEU A 205 -1.06 -10.37 -8.53
CA LEU A 205 -0.07 -9.35 -8.88
C LEU A 205 1.18 -9.53 -8.01
N THR A 206 1.81 -10.69 -8.21
CA THR A 206 3.06 -11.13 -7.57
C THR A 206 4.04 -11.56 -8.64
N GLN A 207 5.32 -11.58 -8.29
CA GLN A 207 6.36 -12.07 -9.21
C GLN A 207 6.03 -13.46 -9.77
N THR A 208 5.55 -14.37 -8.93
CA THR A 208 5.23 -15.75 -9.36
C THR A 208 3.99 -15.78 -10.24
N GLY A 209 2.91 -15.09 -9.86
CA GLY A 209 1.66 -15.09 -10.64
C GLY A 209 1.89 -14.51 -12.03
N VAL A 210 2.43 -13.30 -12.13
CA VAL A 210 2.66 -12.63 -13.42
C VAL A 210 3.69 -13.39 -14.26
N LYS A 211 4.77 -13.94 -13.65
CA LYS A 211 5.71 -14.81 -14.37
C LYS A 211 4.98 -16.00 -15.00
N THR A 212 4.10 -16.67 -14.27
CA THR A 212 3.36 -17.83 -14.78
C THR A 212 2.54 -17.45 -16.00
N VAL A 213 1.75 -16.39 -15.91
CA VAL A 213 0.93 -15.88 -17.03
C VAL A 213 1.79 -15.56 -18.24
N LEU A 214 2.87 -14.80 -18.07
CA LEU A 214 3.76 -14.46 -19.20
C LEU A 214 4.45 -15.67 -19.80
N THR A 215 4.75 -16.69 -18.99
CA THR A 215 5.32 -17.95 -19.48
C THR A 215 4.30 -18.78 -20.23
N ASP A 216 3.07 -18.86 -19.74
CA ASP A 216 1.99 -19.61 -20.41
C ASP A 216 1.51 -18.92 -21.69
N ALA A 217 1.58 -17.60 -21.75
CA ALA A 217 1.37 -16.80 -22.95
C ALA A 217 2.54 -16.90 -23.97
N GLY A 218 3.65 -17.57 -23.63
CA GLY A 218 4.82 -17.68 -24.50
C GLY A 218 5.70 -16.43 -24.57
N ILE A 219 5.45 -15.45 -23.70
CA ILE A 219 6.22 -14.18 -23.61
C ILE A 219 7.56 -14.42 -22.91
N LEU A 220 7.55 -15.19 -21.82
CA LEU A 220 8.77 -15.62 -21.14
C LEU A 220 9.08 -17.08 -21.44
N PRO A 221 10.34 -17.41 -21.73
CA PRO A 221 10.74 -18.80 -21.95
C PRO A 221 10.64 -19.62 -20.65
N LYS A 222 10.32 -20.91 -20.79
CA LYS A 222 10.32 -21.86 -19.65
C LYS A 222 11.75 -22.22 -19.30
N LEU A 223 12.11 -22.05 -18.04
CA LEU A 223 13.32 -22.67 -17.49
C LEU A 223 13.04 -24.17 -17.29
N GLU A 224 13.65 -25.02 -18.09
CA GLU A 224 13.64 -26.45 -17.84
C GLU A 224 14.41 -26.72 -16.54
N LYS A 225 13.73 -27.33 -15.57
CA LYS A 225 14.45 -27.88 -14.41
C LYS A 225 15.39 -28.93 -14.92
N PRO A 226 16.68 -28.90 -14.55
CA PRO A 226 17.55 -30.01 -14.87
C PRO A 226 16.87 -31.30 -14.42
N ALA A 227 16.78 -32.28 -15.33
CA ALA A 227 16.20 -33.58 -15.03
C ALA A 227 16.84 -34.07 -13.73
N LYS A 228 16.03 -34.44 -12.76
CA LYS A 228 16.49 -35.04 -11.53
C LYS A 228 17.23 -36.31 -11.97
N VAL A 229 18.57 -36.29 -11.91
CA VAL A 229 19.32 -37.51 -12.12
C VAL A 229 18.84 -38.43 -11.02
N GLU A 230 18.02 -39.40 -11.40
CA GLU A 230 17.72 -40.54 -10.53
C GLU A 230 19.07 -41.15 -10.22
N SER A 231 19.49 -40.98 -8.98
CA SER A 231 20.65 -41.72 -8.48
C SER A 231 20.33 -43.19 -8.67
N ALA A 232 21.02 -43.80 -9.66
CA ALA A 232 20.97 -45.23 -9.87
C ALA A 232 21.17 -45.88 -8.50
N ASP A 233 20.23 -46.76 -8.18
CA ASP A 233 20.32 -47.65 -7.06
C ASP A 233 21.73 -48.29 -7.01
N LYS A 234 22.46 -47.96 -5.96
CA LYS A 234 23.56 -48.81 -5.55
C LYS A 234 22.91 -50.02 -4.91
N ASP A 235 22.88 -51.09 -5.71
CA ASP A 235 22.60 -52.43 -5.24
C ASP A 235 23.31 -52.66 -3.90
N GLY A 236 22.50 -53.16 -2.96
CA GLY A 236 22.92 -53.47 -1.62
C GLY A 236 23.98 -54.59 -1.62
N GLU A 237 25.12 -54.27 -1.12
CA GLU A 237 26.05 -55.25 -0.58
C GLU A 237 25.85 -55.28 0.93
N GLU A 238 25.07 -56.27 1.34
CA GLU A 238 24.85 -56.63 2.75
C GLU A 238 26.21 -57.01 3.37
N ALA A 239 26.73 -56.12 4.20
CA ALA A 239 27.83 -56.50 5.07
C ALA A 239 27.33 -57.37 6.21
N PRO A 240 27.98 -58.55 6.49
CA PRO A 240 27.52 -59.47 7.53
C PRO A 240 27.66 -58.80 8.92
N MET A 241 26.61 -58.91 9.72
CA MET A 241 26.61 -58.48 11.11
C MET A 241 27.61 -59.33 11.92
N PRO A 242 28.40 -58.71 12.80
CA PRO A 242 29.14 -59.47 13.82
C PRO A 242 28.17 -59.98 14.87
N THR A 243 28.19 -61.30 15.07
CA THR A 243 27.51 -61.99 16.14
C THR A 243 28.08 -61.54 17.47
N ALA A 244 27.16 -61.07 18.35
CA ALA A 244 27.48 -60.88 19.75
C ALA A 244 27.78 -62.23 20.41
N ASP A 245 28.99 -62.35 20.93
CA ASP A 245 29.37 -63.45 21.83
C ASP A 245 29.18 -62.94 23.24
N ASP A 246 28.30 -63.66 23.94
CA ASP A 246 28.02 -63.50 25.36
C ASP A 246 29.18 -64.05 26.15
N GLY A 247 29.76 -63.25 27.01
CA GLY A 247 30.75 -63.65 28.01
C GLY A 247 30.50 -62.93 29.34
N TYR A 248 29.54 -63.45 30.11
CA TYR A 248 29.53 -63.26 31.54
C TYR A 248 30.50 -64.26 32.14
N GLU A 249 31.46 -63.83 32.99
CA GLU A 249 31.87 -64.50 34.21
C GLU A 249 32.80 -63.58 35.01
N GLU A 250 32.37 -63.39 36.23
CA GLU A 250 32.82 -63.11 37.59
C GLU A 250 33.03 -61.64 37.97
#